data_33a9dc4264994249ab16389c4d300793
#
_entry.id   33a9dc4264994249ab16389c4d300793
#
_cell.length_a   1.000
_cell.length_b   1.000
_cell.length_c   1.000
_cell.angle_alpha   90.00
_cell.angle_beta   90.00
_cell.angle_gamma   90.00
#
_symmetry.space_group_name_H-M   'P 1'
#
loop_
_entity.id
_entity.type
_entity.pdbx_description
1 polymer ?
#
loop_
_entity_poly.entity_id
_entity_poly.type
_entity_poly.pdbx_seq_one_letter_code
_entity_poly.pdbx_strand_id
1 'polypeptide(L)'
;MKEWGFAQAHPNEELAEIHLFSMMKQQAGGDIEFTIKVKEYVTPKEPTMHFFAQADKETNQKTAPYRPSGWGKTMLEALSECVRAINRFPYEG
;
A
#
# COMPACT_ATOMS: atom_id res chain seq x y z
N MET A 1 20.57 -7.08 -1.00
CA MET A 1 19.55 -7.32 -2.06
C MET A 1 19.06 -8.75 -1.98
N LYS A 2 17.77 -8.98 -2.12
CA LYS A 2 17.23 -10.32 -2.15
C LYS A 2 17.61 -11.00 -3.48
N GLU A 3 17.77 -12.32 -3.44
CA GLU A 3 18.18 -13.09 -4.61
C GLU A 3 17.30 -12.87 -5.84
N TRP A 4 15.97 -12.79 -5.63
CA TRP A 4 15.02 -12.58 -6.73
C TRP A 4 15.24 -11.23 -7.45
N GLY A 5 15.95 -10.30 -6.80
CA GLY A 5 16.25 -9.00 -7.39
C GLY A 5 17.12 -9.09 -8.65
N PHE A 6 17.88 -10.17 -8.78
CA PHE A 6 18.72 -10.36 -9.96
C PHE A 6 17.90 -10.70 -11.21
N ALA A 7 16.60 -10.94 -11.08
CA ALA A 7 15.74 -11.20 -12.22
C ALA A 7 15.38 -9.93 -13.01
N GLN A 8 15.58 -8.75 -12.41
CA GLN A 8 15.34 -7.49 -13.15
C GLN A 8 16.37 -7.34 -14.26
N ALA A 9 15.91 -7.38 -15.51
CA ALA A 9 16.76 -7.44 -16.67
C ALA A 9 17.09 -6.06 -17.26
N HIS A 10 16.17 -5.10 -17.16
CA HIS A 10 16.30 -3.79 -17.79
C HIS A 10 16.07 -2.66 -16.77
N PRO A 11 16.82 -1.54 -16.89
CA PRO A 11 16.68 -0.44 -15.94
C PRO A 11 15.35 0.31 -16.02
N ASN A 12 14.62 0.15 -17.13
CA ASN A 12 13.29 0.77 -17.27
C ASN A 12 12.16 -0.10 -16.76
N GLU A 13 12.49 -1.29 -16.26
CA GLU A 13 11.52 -2.17 -15.61
C GLU A 13 11.61 -2.01 -14.10
N GLU A 14 10.48 -2.24 -13.42
CA GLU A 14 10.45 -2.18 -11.96
C GLU A 14 9.98 -3.51 -11.41
N LEU A 15 10.94 -4.34 -10.99
CA LEU A 15 10.61 -5.59 -10.33
C LEU A 15 10.36 -5.33 -8.86
N ALA A 16 9.26 -5.88 -8.35
CA ALA A 16 8.90 -5.76 -6.94
C ALA A 16 8.29 -7.05 -6.45
N GLU A 17 8.51 -7.35 -5.19
CA GLU A 17 7.83 -8.44 -4.51
C GLU A 17 6.53 -7.88 -3.92
N ILE A 18 5.44 -8.63 -4.03
CA ILE A 18 4.13 -8.19 -3.53
C ILE A 18 3.80 -8.96 -2.27
N HIS A 19 3.41 -8.21 -1.23
CA HIS A 19 2.88 -8.75 0.03
C HIS A 19 1.45 -8.28 0.17
N LEU A 20 0.54 -9.18 0.58
CA LEU A 20 -0.88 -8.86 0.73
C LEU A 20 -1.28 -8.96 2.20
N PHE A 21 -2.03 -7.95 2.65
CA PHE A 21 -2.55 -7.89 4.02
C PHE A 21 -4.04 -7.60 3.96
N SER A 22 -4.77 -8.15 4.92
CA SER A 22 -6.19 -7.86 5.09
C SER A 22 -6.36 -6.99 6.33
N MET A 23 -7.15 -5.94 6.20
CA MET A 23 -7.52 -5.09 7.32
C MET A 23 -9.03 -4.94 7.36
N MET A 24 -9.62 -5.34 8.48
CA MET A 24 -11.05 -5.16 8.69
C MET A 24 -11.28 -3.86 9.44
N LYS A 25 -11.95 -2.92 8.79
CA LYS A 25 -12.31 -1.65 9.41
C LYS A 25 -13.74 -1.71 9.92
N GLN A 26 -13.92 -1.46 11.21
CA GLN A 26 -15.22 -1.41 11.82
C GLN A 26 -15.76 0.02 11.73
N GLN A 27 -16.95 0.17 11.20
CA GLN A 27 -17.59 1.48 11.10
C GLN A 27 -19.11 1.33 11.22
N ALA A 28 -19.80 2.46 11.39
CA ALA A 28 -21.22 2.48 11.73
C ALA A 28 -22.12 1.76 10.73
N GLY A 29 -21.78 1.78 9.45
CA GLY A 29 -22.56 1.11 8.40
C GLY A 29 -22.26 -0.37 8.23
N GLY A 30 -21.39 -0.94 9.06
CA GLY A 30 -20.94 -2.32 8.97
C GLY A 30 -19.45 -2.40 8.72
N ASP A 31 -18.88 -3.58 8.94
CA ASP A 31 -17.44 -3.78 8.76
C ASP A 31 -17.10 -3.84 7.27
N ILE A 32 -15.95 -3.31 6.91
CA ILE A 32 -15.46 -3.35 5.53
C ILE A 32 -14.03 -3.86 5.53
N GLU A 33 -13.74 -4.81 4.65
CA GLU A 33 -12.40 -5.35 4.50
C GLU A 33 -11.63 -4.59 3.43
N PHE A 34 -10.42 -4.16 3.78
CA PHE A 34 -9.47 -3.60 2.84
C PHE A 34 -8.35 -4.61 2.61
N THR A 35 -8.03 -4.88 1.36
CA THR A 35 -6.82 -5.63 1.02
C THR A 35 -5.73 -4.61 0.72
N ILE A 36 -4.63 -4.68 1.45
CA ILE A 36 -3.50 -3.79 1.27
C ILE A 36 -2.41 -4.54 0.54
N LYS A 37 -2.02 -4.03 -0.64
CA LYS A 37 -0.92 -4.56 -1.42
C LYS A 37 0.32 -3.74 -1.11
N VAL A 38 1.37 -4.40 -0.62
CA VAL A 38 2.65 -3.74 -0.37
C VAL A 38 3.64 -4.24 -1.41
N LYS A 39 4.24 -3.32 -2.14
CA LYS A 39 5.31 -3.60 -3.09
C LYS A 39 6.65 -3.33 -2.44
N GLU A 40 7.53 -4.32 -2.50
CA GLU A 40 8.92 -4.19 -2.05
C GLU A 40 9.77 -4.11 -3.31
N TYR A 41 10.32 -2.92 -3.60
CA TYR A 41 11.08 -2.70 -4.83
C TYR A 41 12.51 -3.22 -4.71
N VAL A 42 12.98 -3.84 -5.80
CA VAL A 42 14.39 -4.28 -5.92
C VAL A 42 15.31 -3.07 -5.94
N THR A 43 14.97 -2.10 -6.78
CA THR A 43 15.77 -0.89 -6.95
C THR A 43 14.87 0.31 -6.72
N PRO A 44 14.82 0.81 -5.48
CA PRO A 44 13.99 1.99 -5.19
C PRO A 44 14.56 3.23 -5.86
N LYS A 45 13.67 4.10 -6.32
CA LYS A 45 14.06 5.37 -6.96
C LYS A 45 14.69 6.33 -5.96
N GLU A 46 14.26 6.24 -4.70
CA GLU A 46 14.80 7.06 -3.62
C GLU A 46 15.09 6.17 -2.40
N PRO A 47 16.15 6.49 -1.61
CA PRO A 47 16.54 5.65 -0.48
C PRO A 47 15.45 5.44 0.57
N THR A 48 14.47 6.36 0.64
CA THR A 48 13.39 6.29 1.63
C THR A 48 12.14 5.59 1.11
N MET A 49 12.12 5.17 -0.16
CA MET A 49 10.93 4.64 -0.83
C MET A 49 11.12 3.20 -1.28
N HIS A 50 11.50 2.33 -0.33
CA HIS A 50 11.69 0.91 -0.61
C HIS A 50 10.37 0.15 -0.71
N PHE A 51 9.34 0.62 -0.01
CA PHE A 51 8.05 -0.05 0.07
C PHE A 51 6.92 0.92 -0.25
N PHE A 52 5.95 0.42 -1.01
CA PHE A 52 4.73 1.19 -1.31
C PHE A 52 3.51 0.34 -0.98
N ALA A 53 2.66 0.82 -0.08
CA ALA A 53 1.42 0.17 0.31
C ALA A 53 0.23 0.91 -0.28
N GLN A 54 -0.75 0.17 -0.78
CA GLN A 54 -1.96 0.78 -1.33
C GLN A 54 -3.15 -0.12 -1.05
N ALA A 55 -4.26 0.48 -0.64
CA ALA A 55 -5.50 -0.24 -0.42
C ALA A 55 -6.22 -0.50 -1.75
N ASP A 56 -7.05 -1.54 -1.75
CA ASP A 56 -7.83 -1.92 -2.92
C ASP A 56 -9.08 -1.07 -3.13
N LYS A 57 -9.51 -0.33 -2.10
CA LYS A 57 -10.74 0.47 -2.13
C LYS A 57 -10.45 1.92 -1.80
N GLU A 58 -11.23 2.81 -2.41
CA GLU A 58 -11.21 4.22 -2.07
C GLU A 58 -12.09 4.51 -0.86
N THR A 59 -11.78 5.58 -0.15
CA THR A 59 -12.62 6.10 0.94
C THR A 59 -13.12 7.48 0.55
N ASN A 60 -14.08 8.03 1.32
CA ASN A 60 -14.65 9.37 1.09
C ASN A 60 -15.20 9.55 -0.34
N GLN A 61 -15.80 8.50 -0.87
CA GLN A 61 -16.16 8.42 -2.30
C GLN A 61 -17.17 9.46 -2.75
N LYS A 62 -18.04 9.92 -1.85
CA LYS A 62 -19.13 10.84 -2.21
C LYS A 62 -18.69 12.29 -2.41
N THR A 63 -17.60 12.69 -1.76
CA THR A 63 -17.15 14.09 -1.81
C THR A 63 -15.80 14.23 -2.50
N ALA A 64 -14.79 13.47 -2.07
CA ALA A 64 -13.45 13.53 -2.62
C ALA A 64 -12.83 12.13 -2.54
N PRO A 65 -13.01 11.30 -3.56
CA PRO A 65 -12.46 9.94 -3.55
C PRO A 65 -10.98 9.93 -3.24
N TYR A 66 -10.59 9.08 -2.31
CA TYR A 66 -9.22 8.99 -1.83
C TYR A 66 -8.80 7.53 -1.72
N ARG A 67 -7.70 7.18 -2.37
CA ARG A 67 -7.15 5.82 -2.28
C ARG A 67 -6.04 5.80 -1.23
N PRO A 68 -6.27 5.14 -0.08
CA PRO A 68 -5.26 5.08 0.97
C PRO A 68 -3.98 4.43 0.48
N SER A 69 -2.84 5.06 0.79
CA SER A 69 -1.53 4.56 0.40
C SER A 69 -0.47 5.03 1.40
N GLY A 70 0.72 4.48 1.27
CA GLY A 70 1.85 4.86 2.12
C GLY A 70 3.17 4.40 1.54
N TRP A 71 4.23 5.17 1.81
CA TRP A 71 5.60 4.85 1.45
C TRP A 71 6.44 4.68 2.70
N GLY A 72 7.51 3.92 2.61
CA GLY A 72 8.43 3.79 3.74
C GLY A 72 9.72 3.09 3.36
N LYS A 73 10.71 3.20 4.26
CA LYS A 73 11.97 2.46 4.17
C LYS A 73 11.78 1.00 4.53
N THR A 74 10.76 0.71 5.35
CA THR A 74 10.43 -0.64 5.80
C THR A 74 8.98 -0.95 5.47
N MET A 75 8.66 -2.24 5.46
CA MET A 75 7.28 -2.67 5.24
C MET A 75 6.36 -2.12 6.33
N LEU A 76 6.85 -2.09 7.57
CA LEU A 76 6.07 -1.56 8.69
C LEU A 76 5.71 -0.09 8.48
N GLU A 77 6.67 0.73 8.03
CA GLU A 77 6.41 2.15 7.79
C GLU A 77 5.35 2.35 6.71
N ALA A 78 5.51 1.68 5.56
CA ALA A 78 4.57 1.81 4.44
C ALA A 78 3.19 1.31 4.83
N LEU A 79 3.12 0.15 5.50
CA LEU A 79 1.85 -0.43 5.93
C LEU A 79 1.17 0.45 6.96
N SER A 80 1.91 0.98 7.94
CA SER A 80 1.37 1.85 8.98
C SER A 80 0.80 3.14 8.39
N GLU A 81 1.49 3.74 7.43
CA GLU A 81 0.99 4.93 6.74
C GLU A 81 -0.31 4.64 5.97
N CYS A 82 -0.38 3.49 5.31
CA CYS A 82 -1.58 3.08 4.58
C CYS A 82 -2.76 2.85 5.53
N VAL A 83 -2.53 2.16 6.65
CA VAL A 83 -3.56 1.91 7.66
C VAL A 83 -4.06 3.24 8.24
N ARG A 84 -3.14 4.16 8.53
CA ARG A 84 -3.49 5.49 9.03
C ARG A 84 -4.35 6.24 8.00
N ALA A 85 -4.01 6.12 6.73
CA ALA A 85 -4.77 6.73 5.64
C ALA A 85 -6.17 6.13 5.50
N ILE A 86 -6.32 4.81 5.67
CA ILE A 86 -7.63 4.15 5.66
C ILE A 86 -8.53 4.72 6.76
N ASN A 87 -7.95 5.00 7.93
CA ASN A 87 -8.70 5.49 9.07
C ASN A 87 -9.00 6.98 9.02
N ARG A 88 -8.45 7.71 8.04
CA ARG A 88 -8.66 9.14 7.91
C ARG A 88 -10.07 9.50 7.46
N PHE A 89 -10.63 8.71 6.55
CA PHE A 89 -11.97 8.95 6.00
C PHE A 89 -12.81 7.68 6.05
N PRO A 90 -14.16 7.81 6.10
CA PRO A 90 -15.02 6.62 6.09
C PRO A 90 -15.11 6.01 4.69
N TYR A 91 -15.40 4.72 4.63
CA TYR A 91 -15.77 4.06 3.40
C TYR A 91 -17.27 4.30 3.18
N GLU A 92 -17.62 4.84 2.04
CA GLU A 92 -19.00 5.27 1.78
C GLU A 92 -19.74 4.38 0.77
N GLY A 93 -19.09 3.38 0.27
CA GLY A 93 -19.70 2.40 -0.64
C GLY A 93 -19.46 2.68 -2.11
#